data_0ed4a56fa51c26beeff5276f1df4296c
#
_entry.id   0ed4a56fa51c26beeff5276f1df4296c
#
_cell.length_a   1.000
_cell.length_b   1.000
_cell.length_c   1.000
_cell.angle_alpha   90.00
_cell.angle_beta   90.00
_cell.angle_gamma   90.00
#
_symmetry.space_group_name_H-M   'P 1'
#
loop_
_entity.id
_entity.type
_entity.pdbx_description
1 polymer ?
#
loop_
_entity_poly.entity_id
_entity_poly.type
_entity_poly.pdbx_seq_one_letter_code
_entity_poly.pdbx_strand_id
1 'polypeptide(L)'
;MKTVFLTGATGNMGREAMKELLSRSDRFQIKILVLPHEKNKPLVQEWEQKPNVTIVYGDLTNYDDVLECVTGADYVLHVGGMVAPMADYHPALTTKVNIGAAKNIVKAIQSQPNKDAIKLVYIGTVAQTGDRNPPIHWGRTGDPIKISIYDNYALTKTIAEREVIESGLKYWVSLRQTGVLYFDLMKNTNDPIMFHEPLNGVFEWVTARDSGRMLANACEDSVPEDFWCRIYNIGGGEKYRSMNWEFMQMTSSLVGVKDFRKIWEPNWFATRNFHGQWYLDSDELEKYLHFRSGSLEEFVAEMKE
;
A
#
# COMPACT_ATOMS: atom_id res chain seq x y z
N MET A 1 6.18 24.59 8.75
CA MET A 1 5.89 23.14 8.83
C MET A 1 4.79 22.81 7.85
N LYS A 2 4.85 21.67 7.17
CA LYS A 2 3.81 21.19 6.26
C LYS A 2 2.85 20.28 7.01
N THR A 3 1.58 20.35 6.68
CA THR A 3 0.55 19.48 7.26
C THR A 3 0.29 18.27 6.35
N VAL A 4 0.48 17.08 6.88
CA VAL A 4 0.26 15.80 6.19
C VAL A 4 -0.99 15.14 6.77
N PHE A 5 -2.02 14.95 5.94
CA PHE A 5 -3.15 14.10 6.28
C PHE A 5 -2.88 12.66 5.83
N LEU A 6 -2.80 11.74 6.77
CA LEU A 6 -2.56 10.32 6.52
C LEU A 6 -3.81 9.51 6.84
N THR A 7 -4.33 8.78 5.86
CA THR A 7 -5.36 7.76 6.07
C THR A 7 -4.73 6.39 6.28
N GLY A 8 -5.40 5.51 7.02
CA GLY A 8 -4.89 4.16 7.25
C GLY A 8 -3.66 4.09 8.17
N ALA A 9 -3.44 5.08 9.02
CA ALA A 9 -2.31 5.17 9.95
C ALA A 9 -2.12 3.92 10.82
N THR A 10 -3.20 3.21 11.16
CA THR A 10 -3.17 2.00 12.00
C THR A 10 -2.83 0.71 11.26
N GLY A 11 -2.77 0.75 9.91
CA GLY A 11 -2.35 -0.38 9.07
C GLY A 11 -0.83 -0.54 9.01
N ASN A 12 -0.35 -1.64 8.40
CA ASN A 12 1.08 -1.95 8.36
C ASN A 12 1.92 -0.84 7.70
N MET A 13 1.53 -0.37 6.52
CA MET A 13 2.22 0.73 5.83
C MET A 13 2.05 2.06 6.58
N GLY A 14 0.83 2.33 7.04
CA GLY A 14 0.52 3.59 7.74
C GLY A 14 1.29 3.75 9.03
N ARG A 15 1.49 2.68 9.81
CA ARG A 15 2.33 2.70 11.02
C ARG A 15 3.78 3.05 10.72
N GLU A 16 4.33 2.49 9.66
CA GLU A 16 5.70 2.81 9.25
C GLU A 16 5.80 4.24 8.70
N ALA A 17 4.78 4.71 7.96
CA ALA A 17 4.70 6.12 7.56
C ALA A 17 4.62 7.07 8.76
N MET A 18 3.85 6.71 9.80
CA MET A 18 3.80 7.47 11.06
C MET A 18 5.17 7.57 11.72
N LYS A 19 5.93 6.46 11.81
CA LYS A 19 7.30 6.47 12.37
C LYS A 19 8.21 7.42 11.59
N GLU A 20 8.19 7.35 10.28
CA GLU A 20 9.01 8.21 9.42
C GLU A 20 8.62 9.69 9.52
N LEU A 21 7.32 10.00 9.52
CA LEU A 21 6.85 11.38 9.69
C LEU A 21 7.13 11.93 11.09
N LEU A 22 6.98 11.12 12.13
CA LEU A 22 7.31 11.52 13.52
C LEU A 22 8.81 11.75 13.70
N SER A 23 9.67 11.00 13.02
CA SER A 23 11.13 11.25 13.04
C SER A 23 11.52 12.59 12.42
N ARG A 24 10.60 13.23 11.68
CA ARG A 24 10.74 14.52 10.99
C ARG A 24 9.78 15.56 11.57
N SER A 25 9.58 15.53 12.89
CA SER A 25 8.60 16.37 13.60
C SER A 25 8.89 17.88 13.55
N ASP A 26 10.10 18.26 13.18
CA ASP A 26 10.51 19.63 12.87
C ASP A 26 9.96 20.15 11.53
N ARG A 27 9.56 19.26 10.63
CA ARG A 27 9.05 19.57 9.28
C ARG A 27 7.56 19.34 9.10
N PHE A 28 7.00 18.33 9.79
CA PHE A 28 5.62 17.89 9.56
C PHE A 28 4.73 18.03 10.79
N GLN A 29 3.54 18.58 10.56
CA GLN A 29 2.34 18.37 11.35
C GLN A 29 1.57 17.19 10.74
N ILE A 30 1.11 16.27 11.56
CA ILE A 30 0.47 15.05 11.09
C ILE A 30 -1.00 15.06 11.54
N LYS A 31 -1.91 14.89 10.61
CA LYS A 31 -3.33 14.69 10.88
C LYS A 31 -3.72 13.29 10.44
N ILE A 32 -4.38 12.52 11.31
CA ILE A 32 -4.82 11.16 10.99
C ILE A 32 -6.31 11.02 11.24
N LEU A 33 -6.99 10.25 10.37
CA LEU A 33 -8.37 9.83 10.54
C LEU A 33 -8.39 8.37 11.00
N VAL A 34 -8.98 8.12 12.16
CA VAL A 34 -8.97 6.80 12.82
C VAL A 34 -10.39 6.35 13.13
N LEU A 35 -10.74 5.15 12.67
CA LEU A 35 -11.97 4.49 13.13
C LEU A 35 -11.89 4.23 14.65
N PRO A 36 -12.92 4.60 15.42
CA PRO A 36 -12.98 4.34 16.86
C PRO A 36 -13.15 2.85 17.13
N HIS A 37 -12.06 2.11 17.17
CA HIS A 37 -12.03 0.68 17.40
C HIS A 37 -11.04 0.30 18.50
N GLU A 38 -11.43 -0.59 19.41
CA GLU A 38 -10.64 -0.99 20.58
C GLU A 38 -9.21 -1.42 20.25
N LYS A 39 -9.03 -2.21 19.17
CA LYS A 39 -7.71 -2.67 18.75
C LYS A 39 -6.74 -1.54 18.35
N ASN A 40 -7.25 -0.36 18.03
CA ASN A 40 -6.44 0.80 17.65
C ASN A 40 -5.98 1.63 18.86
N LYS A 41 -6.64 1.46 20.02
CA LYS A 41 -6.38 2.28 21.22
C LYS A 41 -4.90 2.36 21.62
N PRO A 42 -4.13 1.26 21.70
CA PRO A 42 -2.74 1.37 22.16
C PRO A 42 -1.87 2.28 21.26
N LEU A 43 -2.04 2.16 19.93
CA LEU A 43 -1.30 3.00 18.97
C LEU A 43 -1.74 4.45 19.04
N VAL A 44 -3.06 4.67 19.14
CA VAL A 44 -3.65 6.01 19.19
C VAL A 44 -3.19 6.74 20.45
N GLN A 45 -3.21 6.09 21.61
CA GLN A 45 -2.74 6.66 22.89
C GLN A 45 -1.26 7.09 22.83
N GLU A 46 -0.41 6.33 22.14
CA GLU A 46 0.98 6.75 21.92
C GLU A 46 1.07 8.04 21.09
N TRP A 47 0.26 8.13 20.03
CA TRP A 47 0.28 9.28 19.12
C TRP A 47 -0.38 10.52 19.70
N GLU A 48 -1.40 10.38 20.56
CA GLU A 48 -2.02 11.50 21.29
C GLU A 48 -1.01 12.29 22.14
N GLN A 49 0.08 11.66 22.55
CA GLN A 49 1.14 12.30 23.33
C GLN A 49 2.13 13.10 22.48
N LYS A 50 2.03 13.03 21.14
CA LYS A 50 2.95 13.73 20.23
C LYS A 50 2.40 15.12 19.88
N PRO A 51 3.16 16.19 20.15
CA PRO A 51 2.65 17.57 19.99
C PRO A 51 2.35 17.96 18.53
N ASN A 52 2.93 17.22 17.58
CA ASN A 52 2.73 17.44 16.15
C ASN A 52 1.72 16.47 15.51
N VAL A 53 0.90 15.76 16.31
CA VAL A 53 -0.13 14.85 15.82
C VAL A 53 -1.52 15.33 16.22
N THR A 54 -2.42 15.40 15.27
CA THR A 54 -3.85 15.63 15.47
C THR A 54 -4.61 14.38 15.06
N ILE A 55 -5.43 13.85 15.96
CA ILE A 55 -6.24 12.67 15.72
C ILE A 55 -7.70 13.10 15.56
N VAL A 56 -8.29 12.73 14.43
CA VAL A 56 -9.72 12.86 14.15
C VAL A 56 -10.33 11.45 14.20
N TYR A 57 -11.33 11.27 15.05
CA TYR A 57 -12.08 10.03 15.12
C TYR A 57 -13.24 10.08 14.12
N GLY A 58 -13.24 9.18 13.14
CA GLY A 58 -14.24 9.18 12.08
C GLY A 58 -14.04 8.06 11.07
N ASP A 59 -14.77 8.14 9.96
CA ASP A 59 -14.84 7.12 8.91
C ASP A 59 -14.52 7.74 7.53
N LEU A 60 -13.63 7.12 6.78
CA LEU A 60 -13.31 7.51 5.38
C LEU A 60 -14.53 7.53 4.46
N THR A 61 -15.57 6.79 4.80
CA THR A 61 -16.84 6.77 4.05
C THR A 61 -17.77 7.95 4.38
N ASN A 62 -17.45 8.73 5.42
CA ASN A 62 -18.13 9.97 5.76
C ASN A 62 -17.37 11.17 5.18
N TYR A 63 -18.03 11.94 4.33
CA TYR A 63 -17.42 13.09 3.68
C TYR A 63 -16.99 14.18 4.66
N ASP A 64 -17.79 14.45 5.69
CA ASP A 64 -17.50 15.53 6.64
C ASP A 64 -16.26 15.24 7.48
N ASP A 65 -16.06 13.98 7.90
CA ASP A 65 -14.85 13.54 8.61
C ASP A 65 -13.59 13.70 7.73
N VAL A 66 -13.71 13.35 6.44
CA VAL A 66 -12.63 13.50 5.46
C VAL A 66 -12.36 14.97 5.19
N LEU A 67 -13.39 15.80 5.05
CA LEU A 67 -13.27 17.24 4.83
C LEU A 67 -12.55 17.94 5.98
N GLU A 68 -12.88 17.59 7.22
CA GLU A 68 -12.19 18.09 8.42
C GLU A 68 -10.68 17.80 8.35
N CYS A 69 -10.34 16.57 7.95
CA CYS A 69 -8.93 16.15 7.85
C CYS A 69 -8.19 16.84 6.70
N VAL A 70 -8.83 17.01 5.54
CA VAL A 70 -8.22 17.65 4.35
C VAL A 70 -8.04 19.15 4.56
N THR A 71 -8.92 19.79 5.38
CA THR A 71 -8.84 21.22 5.64
C THR A 71 -7.50 21.60 6.26
N GLY A 72 -6.74 22.45 5.57
CA GLY A 72 -5.42 22.91 5.98
C GLY A 72 -4.28 21.91 5.72
N ALA A 73 -4.53 20.82 5.01
CA ALA A 73 -3.47 19.90 4.61
C ALA A 73 -2.68 20.43 3.41
N ASP A 74 -1.37 20.21 3.41
CA ASP A 74 -0.48 20.41 2.25
C ASP A 74 -0.34 19.11 1.45
N TYR A 75 -0.34 17.97 2.14
CA TYR A 75 -0.25 16.63 1.57
C TYR A 75 -1.38 15.75 2.08
N VAL A 76 -1.93 14.93 1.20
CA VAL A 76 -2.88 13.87 1.53
C VAL A 76 -2.29 12.54 1.12
N LEU A 77 -1.95 11.69 2.11
CA LEU A 77 -1.47 10.33 1.91
C LEU A 77 -2.64 9.36 2.07
N HIS A 78 -3.25 8.96 0.95
CA HIS A 78 -4.38 8.05 0.96
C HIS A 78 -3.93 6.60 0.89
N VAL A 79 -3.66 6.04 2.06
CA VAL A 79 -3.20 4.65 2.28
C VAL A 79 -4.35 3.73 2.71
N GLY A 80 -5.33 4.29 3.41
CA GLY A 80 -6.45 3.54 3.97
C GLY A 80 -7.34 2.89 2.90
N GLY A 81 -7.67 1.62 3.11
CA GLY A 81 -8.56 0.86 2.26
C GLY A 81 -8.73 -0.56 2.78
N MET A 82 -9.71 -1.28 2.23
CA MET A 82 -9.88 -2.71 2.47
C MET A 82 -9.04 -3.50 1.48
N VAL A 83 -8.32 -4.50 1.98
CA VAL A 83 -7.45 -5.39 1.20
C VAL A 83 -7.96 -6.83 1.25
N ALA A 84 -7.52 -7.66 0.31
CA ALA A 84 -7.78 -9.10 0.36
C ALA A 84 -7.20 -9.72 1.67
N PRO A 85 -7.82 -10.77 2.25
CA PRO A 85 -9.03 -11.45 1.78
C PRO A 85 -10.34 -10.74 2.18
N MET A 86 -10.30 -9.79 3.12
CA MET A 86 -11.51 -9.11 3.63
C MET A 86 -12.28 -8.37 2.55
N ALA A 87 -11.57 -7.85 1.54
CA ALA A 87 -12.18 -7.19 0.39
C ALA A 87 -13.10 -8.12 -0.42
N ASP A 88 -12.74 -9.39 -0.51
CA ASP A 88 -13.49 -10.39 -1.26
C ASP A 88 -14.63 -10.97 -0.43
N TYR A 89 -14.45 -11.07 0.89
CA TYR A 89 -15.52 -11.52 1.81
C TYR A 89 -16.62 -10.46 2.00
N HIS A 90 -16.30 -9.17 1.84
CA HIS A 90 -17.22 -8.06 2.08
C HIS A 90 -17.28 -7.08 0.89
N PRO A 91 -17.71 -7.52 -0.33
CA PRO A 91 -17.61 -6.72 -1.55
C PRO A 91 -18.37 -5.39 -1.50
N ALA A 92 -19.54 -5.34 -0.89
CA ALA A 92 -20.33 -4.11 -0.76
C ALA A 92 -19.61 -3.08 0.15
N LEU A 93 -19.06 -3.53 1.28
CA LEU A 93 -18.31 -2.67 2.18
C LEU A 93 -17.00 -2.21 1.51
N THR A 94 -16.32 -3.10 0.80
CA THR A 94 -15.09 -2.78 0.06
C THR A 94 -15.34 -1.70 -1.00
N THR A 95 -16.43 -1.80 -1.73
CA THR A 95 -16.85 -0.77 -2.69
C THR A 95 -17.04 0.58 -1.99
N LYS A 96 -17.76 0.58 -0.88
CA LYS A 96 -18.00 1.79 -0.10
C LYS A 96 -16.71 2.40 0.43
N VAL A 97 -15.80 1.57 0.97
CA VAL A 97 -14.53 2.03 1.55
C VAL A 97 -13.55 2.44 0.46
N ASN A 98 -13.22 1.55 -0.50
CA ASN A 98 -12.14 1.83 -1.44
C ASN A 98 -12.51 2.93 -2.46
N ILE A 99 -13.69 2.83 -3.06
CA ILE A 99 -14.15 3.81 -4.06
C ILE A 99 -14.69 5.06 -3.37
N GLY A 100 -15.53 4.88 -2.34
CA GLY A 100 -16.16 6.00 -1.62
C GLY A 100 -15.13 6.90 -0.94
N ALA A 101 -14.11 6.33 -0.28
CA ALA A 101 -13.06 7.14 0.33
C ALA A 101 -12.25 7.94 -0.71
N ALA A 102 -11.89 7.34 -1.85
CA ALA A 102 -11.17 8.06 -2.90
C ALA A 102 -12.01 9.25 -3.43
N LYS A 103 -13.31 9.05 -3.65
CA LYS A 103 -14.24 10.11 -4.05
C LYS A 103 -14.34 11.21 -3.00
N ASN A 104 -14.47 10.85 -1.72
CA ASN A 104 -14.53 11.80 -0.63
C ASN A 104 -13.27 12.65 -0.54
N ILE A 105 -12.08 12.03 -0.66
CA ILE A 105 -10.79 12.73 -0.63
C ILE A 105 -10.66 13.68 -1.81
N VAL A 106 -10.92 13.22 -3.03
CA VAL A 106 -10.86 14.08 -4.22
C VAL A 106 -11.81 15.26 -4.09
N LYS A 107 -13.06 15.01 -3.70
CA LYS A 107 -14.07 16.06 -3.49
C LYS A 107 -13.66 17.05 -2.38
N ALA A 108 -13.11 16.55 -1.27
CA ALA A 108 -12.65 17.38 -0.17
C ALA A 108 -11.47 18.27 -0.58
N ILE A 109 -10.52 17.76 -1.36
CA ILE A 109 -9.42 18.58 -1.91
C ILE A 109 -9.96 19.62 -2.88
N GLN A 110 -10.85 19.26 -3.80
CA GLN A 110 -11.46 20.18 -4.77
C GLN A 110 -12.24 21.33 -4.11
N SER A 111 -12.78 21.10 -2.91
CA SER A 111 -13.52 22.13 -2.15
C SER A 111 -12.62 23.14 -1.42
N GLN A 112 -11.30 22.87 -1.32
CA GLN A 112 -10.38 23.78 -0.64
C GLN A 112 -10.04 25.00 -1.48
N PRO A 113 -9.90 26.19 -0.86
CA PRO A 113 -9.50 27.40 -1.57
C PRO A 113 -8.09 27.29 -2.16
N ASN A 114 -7.20 26.49 -1.57
CA ASN A 114 -5.82 26.26 -1.99
C ASN A 114 -5.64 24.89 -2.69
N LYS A 115 -6.70 24.32 -3.29
CA LYS A 115 -6.69 22.99 -3.91
C LYS A 115 -5.52 22.72 -4.86
N ASP A 116 -5.07 23.76 -5.58
CA ASP A 116 -3.98 23.67 -6.55
C ASP A 116 -2.58 23.59 -5.90
N ALA A 117 -2.50 23.72 -4.58
CA ALA A 117 -1.29 23.52 -3.80
C ALA A 117 -1.28 22.19 -3.04
N ILE A 118 -2.43 21.54 -2.85
CA ILE A 118 -2.54 20.26 -2.13
C ILE A 118 -2.05 19.13 -3.02
N LYS A 119 -1.19 18.29 -2.47
CA LYS A 119 -0.57 17.17 -3.16
C LYS A 119 -1.17 15.84 -2.67
N LEU A 120 -1.79 15.08 -3.58
CA LEU A 120 -2.42 13.79 -3.29
C LEU A 120 -1.49 12.63 -3.67
N VAL A 121 -1.10 11.82 -2.69
CA VAL A 121 -0.43 10.53 -2.90
C VAL A 121 -1.46 9.43 -2.64
N TYR A 122 -1.86 8.73 -3.68
CA TYR A 122 -2.80 7.62 -3.62
C TYR A 122 -2.05 6.28 -3.71
N ILE A 123 -2.33 5.37 -2.79
CA ILE A 123 -1.82 4.00 -2.88
C ILE A 123 -2.77 3.16 -3.74
N GLY A 124 -2.34 2.89 -4.97
CA GLY A 124 -2.96 1.97 -5.92
C GLY A 124 -2.58 0.52 -5.66
N THR A 125 -2.73 -0.33 -6.65
CA THR A 125 -2.32 -1.75 -6.59
C THR A 125 -1.85 -2.26 -7.94
N VAL A 126 -0.86 -3.14 -7.94
CA VAL A 126 -0.43 -3.88 -9.13
C VAL A 126 -1.43 -4.96 -9.55
N ALA A 127 -2.36 -5.34 -8.65
CA ALA A 127 -3.37 -6.37 -8.91
C ALA A 127 -4.23 -6.06 -10.15
N GLN A 128 -4.39 -4.78 -10.50
CA GLN A 128 -5.14 -4.37 -11.67
C GLN A 128 -4.52 -4.77 -13.01
N THR A 129 -3.23 -5.15 -13.05
CA THR A 129 -2.59 -5.62 -14.28
C THR A 129 -2.76 -7.12 -14.53
N GLY A 130 -3.31 -7.85 -13.54
CA GLY A 130 -3.75 -9.23 -13.66
C GLY A 130 -2.64 -10.25 -13.80
N ASP A 131 -3.03 -11.39 -14.33
CA ASP A 131 -2.24 -12.61 -14.41
C ASP A 131 -0.97 -12.49 -15.26
N ARG A 132 0.17 -12.92 -14.70
CA ARG A 132 1.51 -12.91 -15.30
C ARG A 132 2.16 -14.29 -15.22
N ASN A 133 1.49 -15.31 -15.76
CA ASN A 133 2.02 -16.66 -15.79
C ASN A 133 3.28 -16.79 -16.68
N PRO A 134 4.11 -17.83 -16.43
CA PRO A 134 5.22 -18.15 -17.30
C PRO A 134 4.80 -18.25 -18.79
N PRO A 135 5.64 -17.80 -19.73
CA PRO A 135 7.00 -17.28 -19.52
C PRO A 135 7.07 -15.77 -19.26
N ILE A 136 5.94 -15.08 -19.09
CA ILE A 136 5.89 -13.62 -18.97
C ILE A 136 5.71 -13.25 -17.50
N HIS A 137 6.81 -13.01 -16.79
CA HIS A 137 6.80 -12.57 -15.39
C HIS A 137 6.93 -11.06 -15.21
N TRP A 138 7.28 -10.35 -16.28
CA TRP A 138 7.57 -8.93 -16.24
C TRP A 138 6.35 -8.07 -16.53
N GLY A 139 6.20 -6.99 -15.77
CA GLY A 139 5.17 -5.98 -15.94
C GLY A 139 5.73 -4.56 -15.85
N ARG A 140 4.90 -3.60 -16.25
CA ARG A 140 5.18 -2.16 -16.20
C ARG A 140 3.89 -1.37 -16.02
N THR A 141 3.99 -0.11 -15.64
CA THR A 141 2.83 0.78 -15.42
C THR A 141 1.94 0.94 -16.66
N GLY A 142 2.52 0.90 -17.86
CA GLY A 142 1.80 1.06 -19.13
C GLY A 142 1.10 -0.20 -19.64
N ASP A 143 1.17 -1.32 -18.93
CA ASP A 143 0.49 -2.53 -19.35
C ASP A 143 -1.04 -2.40 -19.25
N PRO A 144 -1.79 -3.10 -20.12
CA PRO A 144 -3.25 -3.07 -20.07
C PRO A 144 -3.80 -3.49 -18.71
N ILE A 145 -4.84 -2.81 -18.27
CA ILE A 145 -5.63 -3.24 -17.10
C ILE A 145 -6.30 -4.57 -17.44
N LYS A 146 -6.04 -5.59 -16.60
CA LYS A 146 -6.55 -6.95 -16.78
C LYS A 146 -6.79 -7.60 -15.42
N ILE A 147 -7.88 -7.21 -14.78
CA ILE A 147 -8.23 -7.67 -13.43
C ILE A 147 -8.58 -9.17 -13.48
N SER A 148 -8.12 -9.95 -12.51
CA SER A 148 -8.56 -11.33 -12.31
C SER A 148 -10.06 -11.36 -11.98
N ILE A 149 -10.78 -12.34 -12.54
CA ILE A 149 -12.25 -12.31 -12.62
C ILE A 149 -12.96 -12.29 -11.25
N TYR A 150 -12.30 -12.77 -10.20
CA TYR A 150 -12.86 -12.83 -8.83
C TYR A 150 -12.18 -11.85 -7.87
N ASP A 151 -11.30 -10.97 -8.36
CA ASP A 151 -10.55 -10.04 -7.56
C ASP A 151 -11.32 -8.73 -7.36
N ASN A 152 -12.23 -8.74 -6.38
CA ASN A 152 -13.01 -7.56 -6.01
C ASN A 152 -12.11 -6.43 -5.44
N TYR A 153 -11.02 -6.79 -4.78
CA TYR A 153 -10.02 -5.81 -4.32
C TYR A 153 -9.44 -5.05 -5.51
N ALA A 154 -8.89 -5.76 -6.50
CA ALA A 154 -8.31 -5.14 -7.69
C ALA A 154 -9.33 -4.28 -8.46
N LEU A 155 -10.58 -4.75 -8.59
CA LEU A 155 -11.65 -4.00 -9.24
C LEU A 155 -11.90 -2.66 -8.54
N THR A 156 -12.11 -2.68 -7.23
CA THR A 156 -12.41 -1.46 -6.46
C THR A 156 -11.25 -0.49 -6.42
N LYS A 157 -10.02 -0.99 -6.32
CA LYS A 157 -8.80 -0.18 -6.37
C LYS A 157 -8.55 0.43 -7.75
N THR A 158 -8.89 -0.29 -8.82
CA THR A 158 -8.81 0.24 -10.19
C THR A 158 -9.78 1.40 -10.42
N ILE A 159 -11.03 1.25 -9.94
CA ILE A 159 -12.03 2.34 -10.02
C ILE A 159 -11.58 3.53 -9.18
N ALA A 160 -11.08 3.31 -7.97
CA ALA A 160 -10.59 4.37 -7.10
C ALA A 160 -9.35 5.10 -7.68
N GLU A 161 -8.42 4.39 -8.34
CA GLU A 161 -7.30 5.00 -9.05
C GLU A 161 -7.79 5.92 -10.18
N ARG A 162 -8.80 5.47 -10.93
CA ARG A 162 -9.40 6.25 -12.01
C ARG A 162 -10.04 7.55 -11.49
N GLU A 163 -10.73 7.52 -10.35
CA GLU A 163 -11.26 8.72 -9.69
C GLU A 163 -10.14 9.75 -9.40
N VAL A 164 -8.95 9.28 -9.01
CA VAL A 164 -7.80 10.14 -8.76
C VAL A 164 -7.23 10.70 -10.07
N ILE A 165 -7.01 9.85 -11.07
CA ILE A 165 -6.44 10.25 -12.37
C ILE A 165 -7.34 11.27 -13.09
N GLU A 166 -8.65 11.04 -13.07
CA GLU A 166 -9.65 11.87 -13.75
C GLU A 166 -10.14 13.05 -12.90
N SER A 167 -9.58 13.23 -11.69
CA SER A 167 -10.02 14.25 -10.73
C SER A 167 -9.84 15.70 -11.17
N GLY A 168 -8.93 15.96 -12.11
CA GLY A 168 -8.52 17.32 -12.49
C GLY A 168 -7.69 18.03 -11.40
N LEU A 169 -7.23 17.33 -10.35
CA LEU A 169 -6.30 17.89 -9.37
C LEU A 169 -4.95 18.20 -10.02
N LYS A 170 -4.35 19.32 -9.63
CA LYS A 170 -3.05 19.74 -10.18
C LYS A 170 -1.90 18.80 -9.78
N TYR A 171 -1.95 18.29 -8.55
CA TYR A 171 -0.92 17.39 -8.01
C TYR A 171 -1.55 16.12 -7.47
N TRP A 172 -1.34 15.03 -8.17
CA TRP A 172 -1.67 13.68 -7.72
C TRP A 172 -0.58 12.71 -8.19
N VAL A 173 -0.42 11.62 -7.49
CA VAL A 173 0.37 10.47 -7.92
C VAL A 173 -0.32 9.20 -7.49
N SER A 174 -0.34 8.17 -8.36
CA SER A 174 -0.76 6.83 -7.98
C SER A 174 0.45 5.91 -7.86
N LEU A 175 0.64 5.36 -6.68
CA LEU A 175 1.71 4.43 -6.35
C LEU A 175 1.11 3.03 -6.23
N ARG A 176 1.27 2.19 -7.26
CA ARG A 176 0.72 0.84 -7.32
C ARG A 176 1.53 -0.11 -6.46
N GLN A 177 0.97 -0.47 -5.31
CA GLN A 177 1.59 -1.31 -4.31
C GLN A 177 1.65 -2.77 -4.76
N THR A 178 2.82 -3.39 -4.61
CA THR A 178 3.06 -4.84 -4.71
C THR A 178 2.81 -5.55 -3.38
N GLY A 179 3.16 -6.82 -3.28
CA GLY A 179 3.15 -7.58 -2.02
C GLY A 179 4.01 -6.91 -0.94
N VAL A 180 3.42 -6.67 0.23
CA VAL A 180 4.07 -6.00 1.36
C VAL A 180 4.55 -7.01 2.38
N LEU A 181 5.84 -6.97 2.69
CA LEU A 181 6.44 -7.76 3.77
C LEU A 181 6.35 -7.00 5.10
N TYR A 182 5.80 -7.65 6.11
CA TYR A 182 5.73 -7.17 7.50
C TYR A 182 5.85 -8.35 8.47
N PHE A 183 6.35 -8.12 9.68
CA PHE A 183 6.70 -9.20 10.61
C PHE A 183 5.52 -10.12 10.99
N ASP A 184 4.31 -9.58 11.04
CA ASP A 184 3.13 -10.38 11.36
C ASP A 184 2.51 -11.12 10.16
N LEU A 185 3.13 -11.04 8.96
CA LEU A 185 2.62 -11.68 7.75
C LEU A 185 2.38 -13.18 7.95
N MET A 186 3.33 -13.86 8.61
CA MET A 186 3.25 -15.30 8.87
C MET A 186 2.23 -15.69 9.95
N LYS A 187 1.73 -14.74 10.74
CA LYS A 187 0.68 -15.02 11.74
C LYS A 187 -0.70 -15.24 11.11
N ASN A 188 -0.87 -14.82 9.85
CA ASN A 188 -2.14 -14.93 9.10
C ASN A 188 -2.25 -16.22 8.28
N THR A 189 -1.51 -17.28 8.63
CA THR A 189 -1.42 -18.53 7.88
C THR A 189 -2.68 -19.38 7.85
N ASN A 190 -3.74 -18.98 8.56
CA ASN A 190 -5.00 -19.73 8.60
C ASN A 190 -5.97 -19.38 7.45
N ASP A 191 -5.66 -18.38 6.63
CA ASP A 191 -6.49 -18.02 5.50
C ASP A 191 -6.00 -18.73 4.24
N PRO A 192 -6.88 -19.40 3.49
CA PRO A 192 -6.49 -20.16 2.30
C PRO A 192 -6.06 -19.25 1.13
N ILE A 193 -6.08 -17.92 1.28
CA ILE A 193 -5.67 -16.98 0.23
C ILE A 193 -4.26 -17.25 -0.32
N MET A 194 -3.36 -17.77 0.51
CA MET A 194 -2.01 -18.13 0.09
C MET A 194 -1.99 -19.17 -1.05
N PHE A 195 -3.01 -20.02 -1.15
CA PHE A 195 -3.13 -21.01 -2.22
C PHE A 195 -3.62 -20.43 -3.55
N HIS A 196 -4.08 -19.16 -3.56
CA HIS A 196 -4.37 -18.43 -4.80
C HIS A 196 -3.11 -18.05 -5.57
N GLU A 197 -1.97 -18.04 -4.91
CA GLU A 197 -0.69 -17.65 -5.50
C GLU A 197 -0.02 -18.86 -6.16
N PRO A 198 0.13 -18.89 -7.51
CA PRO A 198 0.81 -20.00 -8.19
C PRO A 198 2.25 -20.17 -7.71
N LEU A 199 2.70 -21.40 -7.45
CA LEU A 199 4.07 -21.67 -7.02
C LEU A 199 5.12 -21.18 -8.02
N ASN A 200 4.80 -21.19 -9.31
CA ASN A 200 5.64 -20.67 -10.38
C ASN A 200 5.36 -19.18 -10.70
N GLY A 201 4.49 -18.53 -9.92
CA GLY A 201 4.32 -17.09 -9.93
C GLY A 201 5.55 -16.38 -9.35
N VAL A 202 5.65 -15.08 -9.58
CA VAL A 202 6.79 -14.27 -9.14
C VAL A 202 6.33 -13.03 -8.38
N PHE A 203 7.18 -12.56 -7.47
CA PHE A 203 6.97 -11.33 -6.73
C PHE A 203 8.22 -10.45 -6.78
N GLU A 204 8.00 -9.16 -6.83
CA GLU A 204 8.96 -8.16 -6.43
C GLU A 204 8.41 -7.50 -5.17
N TRP A 205 8.78 -8.05 -4.02
CA TRP A 205 8.30 -7.63 -2.72
C TRP A 205 8.79 -6.23 -2.35
N VAL A 206 8.16 -5.63 -1.34
CA VAL A 206 8.65 -4.43 -0.66
C VAL A 206 8.32 -4.54 0.82
N THR A 207 9.16 -4.01 1.70
CA THR A 207 8.85 -3.99 3.13
C THR A 207 7.85 -2.90 3.49
N ALA A 208 7.08 -3.10 4.57
CA ALA A 208 6.24 -2.03 5.12
C ALA A 208 7.07 -0.82 5.55
N ARG A 209 8.31 -1.05 6.05
CA ARG A 209 9.28 0.02 6.41
C ARG A 209 9.63 0.88 5.21
N ASP A 210 9.98 0.26 4.09
CA ASP A 210 10.33 0.98 2.86
C ASP A 210 9.11 1.70 2.28
N SER A 211 7.93 1.07 2.32
CA SER A 211 6.68 1.72 1.91
C SER A 211 6.35 2.94 2.79
N GLY A 212 6.59 2.86 4.10
CA GLY A 212 6.42 4.00 5.01
C GLY A 212 7.41 5.13 4.72
N ARG A 213 8.68 4.79 4.48
CA ARG A 213 9.73 5.76 4.08
C ARG A 213 9.38 6.44 2.76
N MET A 214 8.92 5.68 1.77
CA MET A 214 8.45 6.18 0.48
C MET A 214 7.35 7.24 0.66
N LEU A 215 6.35 6.97 1.51
CA LEU A 215 5.26 7.90 1.79
C LEU A 215 5.76 9.20 2.41
N ALA A 216 6.66 9.12 3.39
CA ALA A 216 7.23 10.30 4.03
C ALA A 216 8.13 11.10 3.06
N ASN A 217 8.93 10.40 2.23
CA ASN A 217 9.79 11.04 1.23
C ASN A 217 8.98 11.75 0.13
N ALA A 218 7.78 11.25 -0.21
CA ALA A 218 6.87 11.93 -1.14
C ALA A 218 6.37 13.30 -0.64
N CYS A 219 6.51 13.57 0.67
CA CYS A 219 6.15 14.87 1.28
C CYS A 219 7.31 15.87 1.36
N GLU A 220 8.51 15.51 0.88
CA GLU A 220 9.67 16.39 0.92
C GLU A 220 9.62 17.46 -0.19
N ASP A 221 10.17 18.64 0.11
CA ASP A 221 10.24 19.74 -0.85
C ASP A 221 11.19 19.44 -2.03
N SER A 222 12.07 18.43 -1.90
CA SER A 222 12.98 17.97 -2.95
C SER A 222 12.29 17.18 -4.07
N VAL A 223 11.03 16.76 -3.88
CA VAL A 223 10.28 16.02 -4.91
C VAL A 223 9.95 16.95 -6.07
N PRO A 224 10.50 16.69 -7.28
CA PRO A 224 10.36 17.59 -8.41
C PRO A 224 8.96 17.57 -9.04
N GLU A 225 8.65 18.59 -9.82
CA GLU A 225 7.34 18.76 -10.47
C GLU A 225 6.96 17.59 -11.40
N ASP A 226 7.90 16.99 -12.08
CA ASP A 226 7.68 15.91 -13.03
C ASP A 226 7.37 14.54 -12.36
N PHE A 227 7.46 14.46 -11.04
CA PHE A 227 6.99 13.34 -10.25
C PHE A 227 5.46 13.24 -10.24
N TRP A 228 4.77 14.38 -10.28
CA TRP A 228 3.31 14.47 -10.15
C TRP A 228 2.56 14.17 -11.46
N CYS A 229 1.27 13.85 -11.34
CA CYS A 229 0.40 13.44 -12.45
C CYS A 229 0.90 12.18 -13.18
N ARG A 230 1.47 11.25 -12.41
CA ARG A 230 2.02 9.98 -12.90
C ARG A 230 1.57 8.79 -12.06
N ILE A 231 1.82 7.62 -12.63
CA ILE A 231 1.60 6.32 -12.01
C ILE A 231 2.95 5.62 -11.92
N TYR A 232 3.25 5.02 -10.77
CA TYR A 232 4.46 4.24 -10.54
C TYR A 232 4.14 2.88 -9.95
N ASN A 233 4.90 1.85 -10.30
CA ASN A 233 4.91 0.58 -9.60
C ASN A 233 5.86 0.68 -8.39
N ILE A 234 5.38 0.29 -7.22
CA ILE A 234 6.21 0.13 -6.02
C ILE A 234 6.76 -1.28 -6.02
N GLY A 235 8.08 -1.41 -5.93
CA GLY A 235 8.78 -2.68 -5.77
C GLY A 235 10.10 -2.48 -5.04
N GLY A 236 10.58 -3.51 -4.35
CA GLY A 236 11.86 -3.48 -3.63
C GLY A 236 13.09 -3.62 -4.53
N GLY A 237 12.90 -3.78 -5.85
CA GLY A 237 13.95 -4.00 -6.81
C GLY A 237 14.43 -5.45 -6.86
N GLU A 238 15.55 -5.69 -7.56
CA GLU A 238 16.09 -7.02 -7.81
C GLU A 238 16.30 -7.84 -6.53
N LYS A 239 16.78 -7.23 -5.46
CA LYS A 239 17.05 -7.90 -4.17
C LYS A 239 15.79 -8.40 -3.45
N TYR A 240 14.61 -8.01 -3.92
CA TYR A 240 13.33 -8.43 -3.38
C TYR A 240 12.52 -9.29 -4.35
N ARG A 241 13.15 -9.78 -5.43
CA ARG A 241 12.52 -10.68 -6.40
C ARG A 241 12.65 -12.12 -5.97
N SER A 242 11.55 -12.86 -6.04
CA SER A 242 11.52 -14.30 -5.84
C SER A 242 10.42 -14.94 -6.66
N MET A 243 10.54 -16.23 -6.89
CA MET A 243 9.39 -17.08 -7.22
C MET A 243 8.60 -17.38 -5.94
N ASN A 244 7.31 -17.67 -6.06
CA ASN A 244 6.49 -17.97 -4.89
C ASN A 244 7.00 -19.24 -4.17
N TRP A 245 7.40 -20.28 -4.89
CA TRP A 245 7.94 -21.48 -4.27
C TRP A 245 9.24 -21.23 -3.47
N GLU A 246 10.07 -20.28 -3.91
CA GLU A 246 11.29 -19.89 -3.18
C GLU A 246 10.92 -19.17 -1.88
N PHE A 247 9.97 -18.24 -1.95
CA PHE A 247 9.45 -17.56 -0.77
C PHE A 247 8.82 -18.53 0.23
N MET A 248 8.00 -19.48 -0.25
CA MET A 248 7.41 -20.53 0.59
C MET A 248 8.49 -21.40 1.26
N GLN A 249 9.57 -21.71 0.55
CA GLN A 249 10.69 -22.48 1.10
C GLN A 249 11.46 -21.68 2.16
N MET A 250 11.75 -20.41 1.91
CA MET A 250 12.43 -19.53 2.87
C MET A 250 11.61 -19.39 4.16
N THR A 251 10.33 -19.07 4.04
CA THR A 251 9.44 -18.87 5.21
C THR A 251 9.19 -20.17 5.99
N SER A 252 9.03 -21.31 5.32
CA SER A 252 8.90 -22.62 5.99
C SER A 252 10.16 -22.97 6.80
N SER A 253 11.31 -22.54 6.33
CA SER A 253 12.58 -22.78 7.03
C SER A 253 12.66 -22.04 8.38
N LEU A 254 11.90 -20.94 8.56
CA LEU A 254 11.81 -20.20 9.83
C LEU A 254 11.23 -21.05 10.96
N VAL A 255 10.29 -21.94 10.62
CA VAL A 255 9.65 -22.87 11.57
C VAL A 255 10.29 -24.27 11.53
N GLY A 256 11.50 -24.40 10.99
CA GLY A 256 12.28 -25.64 10.98
C GLY A 256 11.90 -26.66 9.88
N VAL A 257 11.05 -26.28 8.94
CA VAL A 257 10.63 -27.16 7.85
C VAL A 257 11.57 -27.00 6.66
N LYS A 258 12.35 -28.05 6.39
CA LYS A 258 13.36 -28.07 5.31
C LYS A 258 12.78 -28.18 3.90
N ASP A 259 11.54 -28.62 3.77
CA ASP A 259 10.84 -28.77 2.50
C ASP A 259 9.37 -28.42 2.72
N PHE A 260 8.91 -27.28 2.19
CA PHE A 260 7.55 -26.79 2.37
C PHE A 260 6.49 -27.78 1.84
N ARG A 261 6.83 -28.60 0.85
CA ARG A 261 5.94 -29.63 0.27
C ARG A 261 5.55 -30.72 1.27
N LYS A 262 6.21 -30.80 2.41
CA LYS A 262 5.82 -31.69 3.52
C LYS A 262 4.67 -31.13 4.36
N ILE A 263 4.37 -29.84 4.20
CA ILE A 263 3.25 -29.16 4.88
C ILE A 263 2.12 -28.88 3.90
N TRP A 264 2.47 -28.41 2.70
CA TRP A 264 1.50 -28.00 1.66
C TRP A 264 1.79 -28.72 0.36
N GLU A 265 0.82 -29.48 -0.11
CA GLU A 265 0.96 -30.19 -1.38
C GLU A 265 0.91 -29.19 -2.55
N PRO A 266 1.80 -29.30 -3.55
CA PRO A 266 1.85 -28.40 -4.69
C PRO A 266 0.52 -28.27 -5.46
N ASN A 267 -0.31 -29.32 -5.48
CA ASN A 267 -1.62 -29.32 -6.13
C ASN A 267 -2.71 -28.55 -5.39
N TRP A 268 -2.43 -28.05 -4.18
CA TRP A 268 -3.34 -27.14 -3.47
C TRP A 268 -3.26 -25.71 -4.01
N PHE A 269 -2.16 -25.36 -4.67
CA PHE A 269 -1.92 -24.01 -5.19
C PHE A 269 -2.59 -23.80 -6.55
N ALA A 270 -3.13 -22.61 -6.75
CA ALA A 270 -3.62 -22.21 -8.07
C ALA A 270 -2.50 -22.24 -9.11
N THR A 271 -2.88 -22.37 -10.37
CA THR A 271 -1.93 -22.35 -11.49
C THR A 271 -2.02 -21.06 -12.32
N ARG A 272 -3.04 -20.24 -12.06
CA ARG A 272 -3.36 -19.02 -12.81
C ARG A 272 -4.16 -18.02 -11.96
N ASN A 273 -4.44 -16.86 -12.55
CA ASN A 273 -5.32 -15.81 -12.04
C ASN A 273 -4.75 -15.06 -10.82
N PHE A 274 -3.45 -14.94 -10.73
CA PHE A 274 -2.79 -14.10 -9.74
C PHE A 274 -1.90 -13.04 -10.38
N HIS A 275 -1.81 -11.88 -9.76
CA HIS A 275 -1.18 -10.67 -10.30
C HIS A 275 0.29 -10.48 -9.91
N GLY A 276 0.95 -11.52 -9.38
CA GLY A 276 2.37 -11.47 -9.06
C GLY A 276 3.23 -11.20 -10.29
N GLN A 277 4.20 -10.29 -10.18
CA GLN A 277 5.09 -9.90 -11.28
C GLN A 277 6.38 -9.27 -10.77
N TRP A 278 7.40 -9.29 -11.60
CA TRP A 278 8.57 -8.42 -11.51
C TRP A 278 8.34 -7.17 -12.35
N TYR A 279 8.94 -6.03 -11.96
CA TYR A 279 8.71 -4.77 -12.65
C TYR A 279 9.90 -4.35 -13.50
N LEU A 280 9.62 -3.90 -14.72
CA LEU A 280 10.60 -3.29 -15.60
C LEU A 280 10.90 -1.82 -15.21
N ASP A 281 9.99 -1.21 -14.45
CA ASP A 281 9.95 0.22 -14.19
C ASP A 281 9.84 0.62 -12.71
N SER A 282 9.95 -0.31 -11.76
CA SER A 282 9.90 0.02 -10.33
C SER A 282 11.07 0.90 -9.87
N ASP A 283 12.18 0.89 -10.61
CA ASP A 283 13.36 1.74 -10.33
C ASP A 283 13.08 3.23 -10.60
N GLU A 284 12.07 3.55 -11.41
CA GLU A 284 11.71 4.95 -11.66
C GLU A 284 11.23 5.63 -10.37
N LEU A 285 10.45 4.95 -9.55
CA LEU A 285 10.00 5.49 -8.26
C LEU A 285 11.17 5.66 -7.27
N GLU A 286 12.11 4.71 -7.26
CA GLU A 286 13.30 4.76 -6.41
C GLU A 286 14.19 5.99 -6.72
N LYS A 287 14.30 6.38 -7.99
CA LYS A 287 15.06 7.58 -8.41
C LYS A 287 14.51 8.87 -7.78
N TYR A 288 13.20 8.93 -7.57
CA TYR A 288 12.55 10.10 -6.96
C TYR A 288 12.55 10.06 -5.43
N LEU A 289 12.29 8.89 -4.85
CA LEU A 289 11.95 8.80 -3.44
C LEU A 289 12.98 8.11 -2.55
N HIS A 290 13.99 7.41 -3.12
CA HIS A 290 15.11 6.80 -2.38
C HIS A 290 14.65 6.04 -1.13
N PHE A 291 13.73 5.09 -1.31
CA PHE A 291 13.06 4.44 -0.18
C PHE A 291 13.54 3.02 0.12
N ARG A 292 14.20 2.37 -0.85
CA ARG A 292 14.59 0.96 -0.75
C ARG A 292 15.72 0.73 0.26
N SER A 293 15.65 -0.39 0.97
CA SER A 293 16.69 -0.86 1.86
C SER A 293 16.72 -2.38 1.97
N GLY A 294 17.90 -2.94 2.25
CA GLY A 294 18.07 -4.36 2.52
C GLY A 294 17.79 -5.31 1.34
N SER A 295 17.45 -6.55 1.69
CA SER A 295 17.09 -7.61 0.75
C SER A 295 16.02 -8.53 1.34
N LEU A 296 15.45 -9.40 0.50
CA LEU A 296 14.48 -10.40 0.94
C LEU A 296 15.08 -11.37 1.96
N GLU A 297 16.33 -11.79 1.74
CA GLU A 297 17.04 -12.69 2.65
C GLU A 297 17.30 -12.04 4.02
N GLU A 298 17.69 -10.76 4.02
CA GLU A 298 17.89 -10.00 5.27
C GLU A 298 16.56 -9.86 6.01
N PHE A 299 15.46 -9.51 5.33
CA PHE A 299 14.14 -9.43 5.93
C PHE A 299 13.69 -10.76 6.54
N VAL A 300 13.87 -11.88 5.81
CA VAL A 300 13.55 -13.23 6.31
C VAL A 300 14.44 -13.61 7.50
N ALA A 301 15.71 -13.18 7.52
CA ALA A 301 16.59 -13.39 8.67
C ALA A 301 16.11 -12.63 9.91
N GLU A 302 15.69 -11.39 9.77
CA GLU A 302 15.11 -10.59 10.88
C GLU A 302 13.84 -11.23 11.47
N MET A 303 13.07 -11.98 10.69
CA MET A 303 11.88 -12.71 11.18
C MET A 303 12.20 -13.88 12.12
N LYS A 304 13.47 -14.31 12.23
CA LYS A 304 13.90 -15.37 13.14
C LYS A 304 14.11 -14.91 14.58
N GLU A 305 14.31 -13.61 14.78
CA GLU A 305 14.52 -12.97 16.07
C GLU A 305 13.17 -12.60 16.75
#